data_76cc4f946b4508316fce000f962296bd
#
_entry.id   76cc4f946b4508316fce000f962296bd
#
_cell.length_a   1.000
_cell.length_b   1.000
_cell.length_c   1.000
_cell.angle_alpha   90.00
_cell.angle_beta   90.00
_cell.angle_gamma   90.00
#
_symmetry.space_group_name_H-M   'P 1'
#
loop_
_entity.id
_entity.type
_entity.pdbx_description
1 polymer ?
#
loop_
_entity_poly.entity_id
_entity_poly.type
_entity_poly.pdbx_seq_one_letter_code
_entity_poly.pdbx_strand_id
1 'polypeptide(L)'
;NEVVARHYCCHAGTGATEVHMRIGSPPITHPDYYGIDTPVEKELLAANNNLVDMCNYIGADSIAFLSIDGLYKAMGHKNGRDSINPAYTDHCFTGDYPTQLRDQKDDNHIRQLSLLS
;
A
#
# COMPACT_ATOMS: atom_id res chain seq x y z
N ASN A 1 2.60 8.43 5.45
CA ASN A 1 1.98 8.16 6.76
C ASN A 1 1.76 9.45 7.55
N GLU A 2 2.79 10.26 7.69
CA GLU A 2 2.71 11.56 8.37
C GLU A 2 1.77 12.55 7.65
N VAL A 3 1.74 12.52 6.33
CA VAL A 3 0.86 13.35 5.50
C VAL A 3 -0.62 13.02 5.76
N VAL A 4 -0.96 11.74 5.88
CA VAL A 4 -2.34 11.30 6.16
C VAL A 4 -2.77 11.72 7.56
N ALA A 5 -1.90 11.52 8.56
CA ALA A 5 -2.17 11.95 9.93
C ALA A 5 -2.31 13.47 10.04
N ARG A 6 -1.49 14.25 9.33
CA ARG A 6 -1.63 15.72 9.27
C ARG A 6 -2.94 16.16 8.61
N HIS A 7 -3.35 15.47 7.55
CA HIS A 7 -4.64 15.78 6.88
C HIS A 7 -5.82 15.54 7.82
N TYR A 8 -5.77 14.44 8.58
CA TYR A 8 -6.77 14.15 9.61
C TYR A 8 -6.81 15.22 10.69
N CYS A 9 -5.66 15.63 11.23
CA CYS A 9 -5.59 16.68 12.25
C CYS A 9 -6.22 18.01 11.76
N CYS A 10 -6.06 18.35 10.49
CA CYS A 10 -6.70 19.53 9.91
C CYS A 10 -8.23 19.39 9.92
N HIS A 11 -8.78 18.23 9.60
CA HIS A 11 -10.23 18.00 9.62
C HIS A 11 -10.80 17.95 11.03
N ALA A 12 -10.13 17.29 11.98
CA ALA A 12 -10.52 17.28 13.38
C ALA A 12 -10.48 18.68 14.00
N GLY A 13 -9.56 19.53 13.58
CA GLY A 13 -9.44 20.93 14.00
C GLY A 13 -10.59 21.85 13.51
N THR A 14 -11.43 21.39 12.57
CA THR A 14 -12.60 22.14 12.06
C THR A 14 -13.86 21.95 12.87
N GLY A 15 -13.82 21.19 13.97
CA GLY A 15 -14.98 20.92 14.84
C GLY A 15 -15.84 19.74 14.41
N ALA A 16 -15.30 18.85 13.55
CA ALA A 16 -15.96 17.59 13.22
C ALA A 16 -16.11 16.70 14.45
N THR A 17 -17.28 16.11 14.65
CA THR A 17 -17.54 15.16 15.75
C THR A 17 -17.01 13.77 15.47
N GLU A 18 -16.99 13.37 14.21
CA GLU A 18 -16.44 12.10 13.74
C GLU A 18 -15.75 12.29 12.37
N VAL A 19 -14.70 11.50 12.12
CA VAL A 19 -13.99 11.50 10.83
C VAL A 19 -13.82 10.08 10.33
N HIS A 20 -14.44 9.80 9.19
CA HIS A 20 -14.42 8.49 8.53
C HIS A 20 -13.64 8.56 7.23
N MET A 21 -12.53 7.82 7.15
CA MET A 21 -11.71 7.78 5.94
C MET A 21 -12.17 6.67 4.99
N ARG A 22 -12.32 7.03 3.71
CA ARG A 22 -12.62 6.09 2.63
C ARG A 22 -11.60 6.30 1.53
N ILE A 23 -10.78 5.28 1.32
CA ILE A 23 -9.64 5.33 0.41
C ILE A 23 -10.01 4.58 -0.86
N GLY A 24 -9.99 5.28 -2.00
CA GLY A 24 -10.38 4.78 -3.33
C GLY A 24 -9.34 3.87 -3.99
N SER A 25 -8.45 3.27 -3.20
CA SER A 25 -7.48 2.27 -3.65
C SER A 25 -7.38 1.13 -2.65
N PRO A 26 -6.88 -0.05 -3.07
CA PRO A 26 -6.47 -1.09 -2.13
C PRO A 26 -5.29 -0.64 -1.26
N PRO A 27 -5.07 -1.24 -0.08
CA PRO A 27 -3.92 -0.93 0.74
C PRO A 27 -2.62 -1.32 0.03
N ILE A 28 -1.61 -0.45 0.06
CA ILE A 28 -0.28 -0.73 -0.48
C ILE A 28 0.50 -1.52 0.57
N THR A 29 0.77 -2.78 0.26
CA THR A 29 1.45 -3.72 1.16
C THR A 29 2.84 -4.12 0.67
N HIS A 30 3.14 -3.88 -0.61
CA HIS A 30 4.41 -4.26 -1.24
C HIS A 30 5.03 -3.05 -1.95
N PRO A 31 6.38 -2.95 -1.95
CA PRO A 31 7.07 -1.87 -2.67
C PRO A 31 6.97 -2.06 -4.18
N ASP A 32 7.15 -0.96 -4.92
CA ASP A 32 7.27 -0.98 -6.38
C ASP A 32 8.75 -1.00 -6.78
N TYR A 33 9.07 -1.84 -7.78
CA TYR A 33 10.42 -1.95 -8.35
C TYR A 33 10.47 -1.52 -9.83
N TYR A 34 9.37 -1.01 -10.38
CA TYR A 34 9.23 -0.71 -11.81
C TYR A 34 9.20 0.80 -12.14
N GLY A 35 9.59 1.64 -11.21
CA GLY A 35 9.81 3.05 -11.48
C GLY A 35 9.08 4.03 -10.58
N ILE A 36 8.25 3.58 -9.66
CA ILE A 36 7.67 4.41 -8.61
C ILE A 36 8.52 4.24 -7.35
N ASP A 37 9.05 5.35 -6.84
CA ASP A 37 9.78 5.33 -5.57
C ASP A 37 8.78 5.14 -4.42
N THR A 38 8.68 3.89 -3.96
CA THR A 38 7.86 3.53 -2.82
C THR A 38 8.74 3.14 -1.63
N PRO A 39 8.32 3.45 -0.40
CA PRO A 39 9.03 3.01 0.79
C PRO A 39 9.24 1.50 0.81
N VAL A 40 10.32 1.05 1.45
CA VAL A 40 10.53 -0.37 1.71
C VAL A 40 9.38 -0.94 2.54
N GLU A 41 9.10 -2.23 2.41
CA GLU A 41 7.94 -2.89 3.04
C GLU A 41 7.83 -2.59 4.54
N LYS A 42 8.96 -2.50 5.26
CA LYS A 42 8.99 -2.17 6.69
C LYS A 42 8.41 -0.79 7.03
N GLU A 43 8.39 0.14 6.08
CA GLU A 43 7.87 1.50 6.24
C GLU A 43 6.42 1.64 5.77
N LEU A 44 5.89 0.64 5.05
CA LEU A 44 4.52 0.63 4.58
C LEU A 44 3.56 0.36 5.74
N LEU A 45 2.67 1.31 6.01
CA LEU A 45 1.71 1.21 7.12
C LEU A 45 0.83 -0.04 6.99
N ALA A 46 0.32 -0.31 5.79
CA ALA A 46 -0.59 -1.42 5.53
C ALA A 46 0.11 -2.79 5.49
N ALA A 47 1.44 -2.84 5.32
CA ALA A 47 2.19 -4.08 5.39
C ALA A 47 2.41 -4.56 6.84
N ASN A 48 2.46 -3.61 7.78
CA ASN A 48 2.83 -3.87 9.18
C ASN A 48 1.67 -3.76 10.17
N ASN A 49 0.51 -3.26 9.73
CA ASN A 49 -0.61 -2.97 10.61
C ASN A 49 -1.92 -3.47 10.01
N ASN A 50 -2.81 -3.96 10.87
CA ASN A 50 -4.19 -4.21 10.48
C ASN A 50 -5.01 -2.91 10.40
N LEU A 51 -6.26 -3.01 9.93
CA LEU A 51 -7.14 -1.83 9.77
C LEU A 51 -7.38 -1.08 11.08
N VAL A 52 -7.45 -1.79 12.20
CA VAL A 52 -7.70 -1.19 13.52
C VAL A 52 -6.48 -0.38 13.97
N ASP A 53 -5.29 -0.96 13.82
CA ASP A 53 -4.04 -0.29 14.18
C ASP A 53 -3.76 0.92 13.29
N MET A 54 -4.07 0.81 11.98
CA MET A 54 -3.99 1.96 11.06
C MET A 54 -4.97 3.06 11.45
N CYS A 55 -6.20 2.70 11.82
CA CYS A 55 -7.23 3.64 12.25
C CYS A 55 -6.78 4.39 13.52
N ASN A 56 -6.24 3.66 14.49
CA ASN A 56 -5.70 4.23 15.73
C ASN A 56 -4.47 5.11 15.49
N TYR A 57 -3.57 4.68 14.61
CA TYR A 57 -2.36 5.45 14.27
C TYR A 57 -2.70 6.80 13.62
N ILE A 58 -3.71 6.81 12.74
CA ILE A 58 -4.19 8.01 12.07
C ILE A 58 -5.05 8.84 13.01
N GLY A 59 -5.69 8.23 14.00
CA GLY A 59 -6.64 8.85 14.92
C GLY A 59 -8.06 8.97 14.34
N ALA A 60 -8.38 8.27 13.26
CA ALA A 60 -9.70 8.30 12.63
C ALA A 60 -10.73 7.45 13.39
N ASP A 61 -12.02 7.76 13.25
CA ASP A 61 -13.10 6.96 13.81
C ASP A 61 -13.34 5.68 13.01
N SER A 62 -13.10 5.73 11.70
CA SER A 62 -13.04 4.53 10.86
C SER A 62 -12.18 4.74 9.62
N ILE A 63 -11.63 3.63 9.10
CA ILE A 63 -10.90 3.60 7.84
C ILE A 63 -11.39 2.42 6.99
N ALA A 64 -11.56 2.63 5.70
CA ALA A 64 -11.83 1.57 4.75
C ALA A 64 -11.14 1.83 3.42
N PHE A 65 -10.68 0.75 2.79
CA PHE A 65 -10.05 0.75 1.48
C PHE A 65 -10.96 0.09 0.45
N LEU A 66 -10.79 0.46 -0.80
CA LEU A 66 -11.39 -0.27 -1.91
C LEU A 66 -10.75 -1.67 -1.99
N SER A 67 -11.55 -2.71 -2.20
CA SER A 67 -11.00 -4.05 -2.44
C SER A 67 -10.35 -4.14 -3.82
N ILE A 68 -9.38 -5.06 -4.00
CA ILE A 68 -8.76 -5.29 -5.31
C ILE A 68 -9.81 -5.69 -6.36
N ASP A 69 -10.75 -6.55 -6.01
CA ASP A 69 -11.85 -6.94 -6.89
C ASP A 69 -12.79 -5.77 -7.21
N GLY A 70 -13.03 -4.89 -6.24
CA GLY A 70 -13.79 -3.66 -6.45
C GLY A 70 -13.12 -2.73 -7.44
N LEU A 71 -11.78 -2.60 -7.37
CA LEU A 71 -11.00 -1.82 -8.33
C LEU A 71 -11.12 -2.40 -9.74
N TYR A 72 -10.94 -3.72 -9.92
CA TYR A 72 -11.09 -4.38 -11.21
C TYR A 72 -12.52 -4.25 -11.77
N LYS A 73 -13.54 -4.38 -10.94
CA LYS A 73 -14.95 -4.18 -11.34
C LYS A 73 -15.21 -2.75 -11.79
N ALA A 74 -14.66 -1.77 -11.12
CA ALA A 74 -14.76 -0.35 -11.51
C ALA A 74 -14.12 -0.09 -12.89
N MET A 75 -13.12 -0.88 -13.27
CA MET A 75 -12.46 -0.83 -14.59
C MET A 75 -13.11 -1.70 -15.65
N GLY A 76 -14.27 -2.31 -15.36
CA GLY A 76 -15.06 -3.08 -16.32
C GLY A 76 -14.90 -4.60 -16.24
N HIS A 77 -14.08 -5.12 -15.35
CA HIS A 77 -13.89 -6.56 -15.14
C HIS A 77 -14.94 -7.11 -14.19
N LYS A 78 -16.07 -7.58 -14.72
CA LYS A 78 -17.26 -8.00 -13.95
C LYS A 78 -16.97 -9.05 -12.88
N ASN A 79 -16.01 -9.95 -13.13
CA ASN A 79 -15.63 -11.04 -12.23
C ASN A 79 -14.53 -10.66 -11.21
N GLY A 80 -14.07 -9.41 -11.21
CA GLY A 80 -12.95 -8.96 -10.38
C GLY A 80 -11.59 -9.30 -10.99
N ARG A 81 -10.59 -9.52 -10.12
CA ARG A 81 -9.22 -9.86 -10.53
C ARG A 81 -9.10 -11.31 -11.00
N ASP A 82 -8.50 -11.51 -12.16
CA ASP A 82 -8.05 -12.84 -12.58
C ASP A 82 -6.67 -13.12 -11.96
N SER A 83 -6.58 -14.16 -11.12
CA SER A 83 -5.33 -14.52 -10.42
C SER A 83 -4.28 -15.14 -11.34
N ILE A 84 -4.71 -15.71 -12.48
CA ILE A 84 -3.81 -16.39 -13.43
C ILE A 84 -3.27 -15.39 -14.46
N ASN A 85 -4.15 -14.49 -14.94
CA ASN A 85 -3.83 -13.48 -15.94
C ASN A 85 -4.37 -12.11 -15.49
N PRO A 86 -3.73 -11.44 -14.52
CA PRO A 86 -4.15 -10.11 -14.12
C PRO A 86 -4.03 -9.13 -15.30
N ALA A 87 -5.08 -8.36 -15.53
CA ALA A 87 -5.14 -7.40 -16.65
C ALA A 87 -4.22 -6.19 -16.43
N TYR A 88 -3.82 -5.93 -15.18
CA TYR A 88 -3.01 -4.77 -14.79
C TYR A 88 -1.89 -5.17 -13.86
N THR A 89 -0.84 -4.35 -13.78
CA THR A 89 0.22 -4.48 -12.78
C THR A 89 -0.28 -4.02 -11.42
N ASP A 90 -0.58 -4.94 -10.54
CA ASP A 90 -1.18 -4.72 -9.23
C ASP A 90 -0.30 -5.22 -8.07
N HIS A 91 0.99 -5.41 -8.33
CA HIS A 91 1.97 -5.96 -7.40
C HIS A 91 2.08 -5.21 -6.07
N CYS A 92 1.88 -3.89 -6.06
CA CYS A 92 1.90 -3.10 -4.82
C CYS A 92 0.77 -3.48 -3.85
N PHE A 93 -0.32 -4.03 -4.36
CA PHE A 93 -1.47 -4.46 -3.57
C PHE A 93 -1.46 -5.95 -3.27
N THR A 94 -0.97 -6.77 -4.21
CA THR A 94 -1.06 -8.23 -4.17
C THR A 94 0.25 -8.93 -3.85
N GLY A 95 1.39 -8.28 -4.12
CA GLY A 95 2.70 -8.92 -4.09
C GLY A 95 3.00 -9.83 -5.29
N ASP A 96 2.11 -9.83 -6.31
CA ASP A 96 2.24 -10.63 -7.51
C ASP A 96 3.01 -9.84 -8.57
N TYR A 97 4.33 -9.98 -8.58
CA TYR A 97 5.21 -9.25 -9.48
C TYR A 97 5.24 -9.90 -10.86
N PRO A 98 5.10 -9.12 -11.96
CA PRO A 98 5.10 -9.66 -13.32
C PRO A 98 6.44 -10.27 -13.75
N THR A 99 7.53 -9.94 -13.06
CA THR A 99 8.85 -10.52 -13.26
C THR A 99 9.39 -11.08 -11.96
N GLN A 100 10.20 -12.15 -12.05
CA GLN A 100 10.86 -12.70 -10.86
C GLN A 100 11.88 -11.69 -10.33
N LEU A 101 11.72 -11.28 -9.07
CA LEU A 101 12.67 -10.43 -8.36
C LEU A 101 13.87 -11.29 -7.93
N ARG A 102 14.89 -11.36 -8.78
CA ARG A 102 16.09 -12.21 -8.55
C ARG A 102 17.02 -11.65 -7.47
N ASP A 103 17.01 -10.34 -7.29
CA ASP A 103 17.97 -9.61 -6.46
C ASP A 103 17.57 -9.49 -4.98
N GLN A 104 16.34 -9.90 -4.62
CA GLN A 104 15.88 -9.85 -3.22
C GLN A 104 16.43 -10.96 -2.32
N LYS A 105 17.05 -11.98 -2.91
CA LYS A 105 17.64 -13.09 -2.11
C LYS A 105 19.03 -12.80 -1.57
N ASP A 106 19.67 -11.74 -2.01
CA ASP A 106 21.07 -11.43 -1.66
C ASP A 106 21.24 -10.06 -0.98
N ASP A 107 20.58 -9.85 0.15
CA ASP A 107 20.92 -8.73 1.08
C ASP A 107 22.40 -8.80 1.55
N ASN A 108 23.06 -9.93 1.35
CA ASN A 108 24.48 -10.10 1.64
C ASN A 108 25.42 -9.58 0.52
N HIS A 109 24.94 -9.40 -0.71
CA HIS A 109 25.78 -8.91 -1.81
C HIS A 109 25.94 -7.39 -1.82
N ILE A 110 24.97 -6.64 -1.35
CA ILE A 110 25.04 -5.16 -1.30
C ILE A 110 26.05 -4.69 -0.26
N ARG A 111 26.26 -5.46 0.81
CA ARG A 111 27.33 -5.19 1.79
C ARG A 111 28.74 -5.33 1.25
N GLN A 112 28.94 -6.13 0.21
CA GLN A 112 30.26 -6.36 -0.37
C GLN A 112 30.68 -5.24 -1.34
N LEU A 113 29.74 -4.58 -1.99
CA LEU A 113 30.03 -3.45 -2.90
C LEU A 113 30.32 -2.14 -2.16
N SER A 114 29.83 -1.96 -0.94
CA SER A 114 30.13 -0.77 -0.13
C SER A 114 31.51 -0.78 0.49
N LEU A 115 32.23 -1.91 0.44
CA LEU A 115 33.60 -2.04 0.94
C LEU A 115 34.67 -1.76 -0.13
N LEU A 116 34.26 -1.51 -1.37
CA LEU A 116 35.16 -1.24 -2.50
C LEU A 116 35.08 0.21 -3.02
N SER A 117 34.36 1.07 -2.29
CA SER A 117 34.31 2.50 -2.60
C SER A 117 35.05 3.32 -1.57
#